data_2cf1982e76e9bc6db84514d7b4bef9cc
#
_entry.id   2cf1982e76e9bc6db84514d7b4bef9cc
#
_cell.length_a   1.000
_cell.length_b   1.000
_cell.length_c   1.000
_cell.angle_alpha   90.00
_cell.angle_beta   90.00
_cell.angle_gamma   90.00
#
_symmetry.space_group_name_H-M   'P 1'
#
loop_
_entity.id
_entity.type
_entity.pdbx_description
1 polymer ?
#
loop_
_entity_poly.entity_id
_entity_poly.type
_entity_poly.pdbx_seq_one_letter_code
_entity_poly.pdbx_strand_id
1 'polypeptide(L)'
;MTPAARGGDFHGSFRAAADAPQPAFFGASNSGEGFVSYFDGIFRERCDRRLILKGGPGTGKSRTLYDIARRASDAGARIEYYFCSSDPDSLDGITAIFPDGRTFGTQDATAPHAEEASLPGARDELFDLGAFWNSERLSAERDEIERLNLEKSRAWSRAFGCLAAAQRLRLTALGMARTV
;
A
#
# COMPACT_ATOMS: atom_id res chain seq x y z
N MET A 1 4.98 38.21 1.04
CA MET A 1 5.09 37.19 2.10
C MET A 1 3.71 36.58 2.28
N THR A 2 3.49 35.40 1.71
CA THR A 2 2.25 34.62 1.81
C THR A 2 2.46 33.52 2.85
N PRO A 3 1.60 33.33 3.85
CA PRO A 3 1.83 32.34 4.88
C PRO A 3 1.64 30.93 4.33
N ALA A 4 2.59 30.05 4.67
CA ALA A 4 2.54 28.64 4.40
C ALA A 4 1.29 28.00 5.05
N ALA A 5 0.51 27.29 4.25
CA ALA A 5 -0.60 26.48 4.73
C ALA A 5 -0.04 25.40 5.67
N ARG A 6 -0.42 25.45 6.94
CA ARG A 6 -0.13 24.40 7.94
C ARG A 6 -0.84 23.14 7.50
N GLY A 7 -0.11 22.03 7.43
CA GLY A 7 -0.68 20.71 7.24
C GLY A 7 -1.71 20.42 8.35
N GLY A 8 -2.96 20.30 7.98
CA GLY A 8 -4.02 19.93 8.91
C GLY A 8 -3.85 18.47 9.34
N ASP A 9 -4.03 18.22 10.63
CA ASP A 9 -3.97 16.92 11.26
C ASP A 9 -4.93 15.92 10.58
N PHE A 10 -4.37 15.05 9.75
CA PHE A 10 -5.11 14.05 8.98
C PHE A 10 -5.63 12.90 9.85
N HIS A 11 -5.11 12.75 11.06
CA HIS A 11 -5.53 11.72 12.03
C HIS A 11 -6.93 11.92 12.61
N GLY A 12 -7.52 13.11 12.47
CA GLY A 12 -8.87 13.43 13.01
C GLY A 12 -10.05 12.96 12.16
N SER A 13 -9.87 12.78 10.84
CA SER A 13 -10.98 12.50 9.93
C SER A 13 -11.34 11.01 9.78
N PHE A 14 -10.52 10.11 10.33
CA PHE A 14 -10.77 8.66 10.27
C PHE A 14 -11.91 8.19 11.19
N ARG A 15 -12.30 8.99 12.17
CA ARG A 15 -13.33 8.63 13.16
C ARG A 15 -14.77 8.98 12.77
N ALA A 16 -14.98 9.65 11.65
CA ALA A 16 -16.28 10.23 11.31
C ALA A 16 -17.04 9.55 10.17
N ALA A 17 -16.55 8.45 9.60
CA ALA A 17 -17.25 7.74 8.53
C ALA A 17 -17.44 6.26 8.89
N ALA A 18 -18.64 5.95 9.36
CA ALA A 18 -19.28 4.66 9.54
C ALA A 18 -19.41 4.19 11.00
N ASP A 19 -20.64 4.01 11.44
CA ASP A 19 -21.04 3.43 12.74
C ASP A 19 -20.68 1.94 12.92
N ALA A 20 -20.00 1.31 11.96
CA ALA A 20 -19.47 -0.03 12.06
C ALA A 20 -17.96 -0.05 11.80
N PRO A 21 -17.18 -0.81 12.61
CA PRO A 21 -15.74 -0.95 12.37
C PRO A 21 -15.51 -1.56 10.99
N GLN A 22 -14.79 -0.84 10.13
CA GLN A 22 -14.40 -1.33 8.80
C GLN A 22 -13.21 -2.28 8.93
N PRO A 23 -13.20 -3.43 8.23
CA PRO A 23 -12.07 -4.36 8.27
C PRO A 23 -10.78 -3.70 7.77
N ALA A 24 -9.71 -3.91 8.52
CA ALA A 24 -8.38 -3.39 8.20
C ALA A 24 -7.33 -4.52 8.27
N PHE A 25 -6.49 -4.60 7.26
CA PHE A 25 -5.51 -5.66 7.08
C PHE A 25 -4.16 -5.09 6.63
N PHE A 26 -3.11 -5.90 6.69
CA PHE A 26 -1.89 -5.67 5.93
C PHE A 26 -1.97 -6.45 4.62
N GLY A 27 -1.79 -5.75 3.48
CA GLY A 27 -1.82 -6.36 2.14
C GLY A 27 -0.52 -7.06 1.75
N ALA A 28 0.50 -6.94 2.61
CA ALA A 28 1.81 -7.56 2.43
C ALA A 28 2.44 -7.89 3.78
N SER A 29 3.55 -8.60 3.76
CA SER A 29 4.32 -8.99 4.95
C SER A 29 5.81 -8.83 4.73
N ASN A 30 6.53 -8.39 5.77
CA ASN A 30 7.98 -8.44 5.85
C ASN A 30 8.39 -9.66 6.67
N SER A 31 9.15 -10.58 6.09
CA SER A 31 9.52 -11.86 6.71
C SER A 31 11.01 -12.17 6.54
N GLY A 32 11.46 -13.30 7.09
CA GLY A 32 12.81 -13.82 6.86
C GLY A 32 13.07 -14.26 5.41
N GLU A 33 12.03 -14.41 4.61
CA GLU A 33 12.10 -14.71 3.17
C GLU A 33 12.04 -13.45 2.31
N GLY A 34 11.97 -12.27 2.96
CA GLY A 34 11.86 -10.98 2.30
C GLY A 34 10.43 -10.43 2.35
N PHE A 35 10.14 -9.55 1.40
CA PHE A 35 8.82 -8.96 1.22
C PHE A 35 7.89 -9.92 0.46
N VAL A 36 6.72 -10.17 1.02
CA VAL A 36 5.68 -11.01 0.42
C VAL A 36 4.42 -10.19 0.21
N SER A 37 3.96 -10.05 -1.03
CA SER A 37 2.71 -9.36 -1.39
C SER A 37 1.58 -10.37 -1.53
N TYR A 38 0.39 -10.01 -1.02
CA TYR A 38 -0.86 -10.77 -1.17
C TYR A 38 -1.85 -10.07 -2.12
N PHE A 39 -1.40 -9.02 -2.82
CA PHE A 39 -2.25 -8.16 -3.64
C PHE A 39 -2.90 -8.88 -4.81
N ASP A 40 -2.24 -9.88 -5.39
CA ASP A 40 -2.84 -10.70 -6.44
C ASP A 40 -4.14 -11.36 -5.96
N GLY A 41 -4.11 -12.07 -4.84
CA GLY A 41 -5.29 -12.71 -4.27
C GLY A 41 -6.35 -11.73 -3.76
N ILE A 42 -5.94 -10.53 -3.34
CA ILE A 42 -6.83 -9.48 -2.83
C ILE A 42 -7.55 -8.77 -3.98
N PHE A 43 -6.80 -8.32 -4.98
CA PHE A 43 -7.33 -7.39 -5.98
C PHE A 43 -7.59 -8.05 -7.34
N ARG A 44 -6.66 -8.89 -7.82
CA ARG A 44 -6.80 -9.52 -9.14
C ARG A 44 -7.89 -10.58 -9.16
N GLU A 45 -8.00 -11.39 -8.11
CA GLU A 45 -8.92 -12.53 -8.08
C GLU A 45 -10.31 -12.16 -7.57
N ARG A 46 -10.45 -11.08 -6.77
CA ARG A 46 -11.68 -10.77 -6.07
C ARG A 46 -12.44 -9.55 -6.61
N CYS A 47 -11.83 -8.73 -7.48
CA CYS A 47 -12.45 -7.50 -7.92
C CYS A 47 -12.95 -7.57 -9.35
N ASP A 48 -14.21 -7.14 -9.59
CA ASP A 48 -14.80 -7.00 -10.92
C ASP A 48 -14.19 -5.85 -11.73
N ARG A 49 -13.80 -4.78 -11.04
CA ARG A 49 -13.08 -3.62 -11.58
C ARG A 49 -11.94 -3.25 -10.66
N ARG A 50 -10.83 -2.81 -11.28
CA ARG A 50 -9.62 -2.48 -10.53
C ARG A 50 -8.96 -1.22 -11.07
N LEU A 51 -8.61 -0.29 -10.16
CA LEU A 51 -7.78 0.88 -10.45
C LEU A 51 -6.37 0.68 -9.87
N ILE A 52 -5.38 0.68 -10.72
CA ILE A 52 -3.97 0.46 -10.39
C ILE A 52 -3.28 1.82 -10.35
N LEU A 53 -2.89 2.27 -9.16
CA LEU A 53 -2.20 3.55 -8.98
C LEU A 53 -0.70 3.36 -9.16
N LYS A 54 -0.12 4.10 -10.09
CA LYS A 54 1.32 4.22 -10.29
C LYS A 54 1.80 5.58 -9.78
N GLY A 55 3.07 5.68 -9.44
CA GLY A 55 3.71 6.91 -8.97
C GLY A 55 4.64 6.64 -7.79
N GLY A 56 5.72 7.39 -7.68
CA GLY A 56 6.70 7.22 -6.62
C GLY A 56 6.25 7.79 -5.27
N PRO A 57 7.16 7.84 -4.30
CA PRO A 57 6.90 8.43 -2.99
C PRO A 57 6.39 9.88 -3.10
N GLY A 58 5.46 10.26 -2.23
CA GLY A 58 4.96 11.63 -2.14
C GLY A 58 3.98 12.07 -3.25
N THR A 59 3.59 11.19 -4.19
CA THR A 59 2.62 11.53 -5.27
C THR A 59 1.17 11.58 -4.80
N GLY A 60 0.88 11.30 -3.53
CA GLY A 60 -0.48 11.36 -3.00
C GLY A 60 -1.30 10.09 -3.16
N LYS A 61 -0.69 8.93 -3.48
CA LYS A 61 -1.38 7.65 -3.64
C LYS A 61 -2.28 7.29 -2.45
N SER A 62 -1.73 7.29 -1.25
CA SER A 62 -2.48 6.97 -0.03
C SER A 62 -3.68 7.93 0.17
N ARG A 63 -3.50 9.23 -0.09
CA ARG A 63 -4.60 10.20 -0.04
C ARG A 63 -5.68 9.90 -1.08
N THR A 64 -5.28 9.58 -2.30
CA THR A 64 -6.21 9.19 -3.39
C THR A 64 -7.01 7.95 -2.98
N LEU A 65 -6.37 6.96 -2.36
CA LEU A 65 -7.04 5.76 -1.85
C LEU A 65 -8.09 6.10 -0.78
N TYR A 66 -7.77 6.99 0.17
CA TYR A 66 -8.74 7.46 1.17
C TYR A 66 -9.92 8.21 0.55
N ASP A 67 -9.68 9.08 -0.44
CA ASP A 67 -10.75 9.81 -1.12
C ASP A 67 -11.68 8.86 -1.91
N ILE A 68 -11.13 7.83 -2.54
CA ILE A 68 -11.91 6.78 -3.22
C ILE A 68 -12.71 5.97 -2.20
N ALA A 69 -12.09 5.53 -1.08
CA ALA A 69 -12.75 4.79 -0.02
C ALA A 69 -13.97 5.55 0.52
N ARG A 70 -13.79 6.85 0.82
CA ARG A 70 -14.87 7.71 1.30
C ARG A 70 -16.02 7.79 0.29
N ARG A 71 -15.71 8.04 -1.01
CA ARG A 71 -16.74 8.11 -2.06
C ARG A 71 -17.50 6.80 -2.23
N ALA A 72 -16.79 5.67 -2.16
CA ALA A 72 -17.43 4.36 -2.24
C ALA A 72 -18.30 4.07 -1.01
N SER A 73 -17.85 4.45 0.18
CA SER A 73 -18.64 4.36 1.41
C SER A 73 -19.89 5.25 1.37
N ASP A 74 -19.78 6.49 0.89
CA ASP A 74 -20.91 7.41 0.69
C ASP A 74 -21.93 6.82 -0.31
N ALA A 75 -21.49 5.98 -1.25
CA ALA A 75 -22.32 5.22 -2.18
C ALA A 75 -22.87 3.90 -1.60
N GLY A 76 -22.67 3.63 -0.31
CA GLY A 76 -23.20 2.47 0.40
C GLY A 76 -22.31 1.21 0.34
N ALA A 77 -21.09 1.30 -0.17
CA ALA A 77 -20.19 0.17 -0.17
C ALA A 77 -19.57 -0.08 1.21
N ARG A 78 -19.37 -1.36 1.54
CA ARG A 78 -18.49 -1.78 2.65
C ARG A 78 -17.05 -1.72 2.17
N ILE A 79 -16.17 -1.11 2.95
CA ILE A 79 -14.76 -0.93 2.60
C ILE A 79 -13.89 -1.89 3.41
N GLU A 80 -12.94 -2.53 2.74
CA GLU A 80 -11.81 -3.23 3.36
C GLU A 80 -10.54 -2.43 3.08
N TYR A 81 -9.77 -2.13 4.13
CA TYR A 81 -8.55 -1.32 4.05
C TYR A 81 -7.31 -2.20 4.12
N TYR A 82 -6.33 -1.94 3.27
CA TYR A 82 -5.06 -2.67 3.24
C TYR A 82 -3.91 -1.70 3.46
N PHE A 83 -3.32 -1.77 4.65
CA PHE A 83 -2.22 -0.90 5.06
C PHE A 83 -0.85 -1.45 4.63
N CYS A 84 0.11 -0.56 4.51
CA CYS A 84 1.49 -0.89 4.19
C CYS A 84 2.14 -1.64 5.35
N SER A 85 2.78 -2.76 5.08
CA SER A 85 3.50 -3.55 6.09
C SER A 85 4.80 -2.90 6.58
N SER A 86 5.25 -1.85 5.91
CA SER A 86 6.46 -1.11 6.25
C SER A 86 6.16 0.25 6.89
N ASP A 87 4.96 0.78 6.66
CA ASP A 87 4.47 2.05 7.20
C ASP A 87 2.97 1.90 7.50
N PRO A 88 2.60 1.50 8.73
CA PRO A 88 1.21 1.21 9.09
C PRO A 88 0.27 2.43 9.01
N ASP A 89 0.80 3.64 8.91
CA ASP A 89 0.00 4.86 8.70
C ASP A 89 -0.29 5.13 7.23
N SER A 90 0.36 4.38 6.32
CA SER A 90 0.15 4.48 4.87
C SER A 90 -0.85 3.44 4.39
N LEU A 91 -1.84 3.89 3.61
CA LEU A 91 -2.79 3.02 2.94
C LEU A 91 -2.24 2.61 1.57
N ASP A 92 -2.15 1.30 1.33
CA ASP A 92 -1.67 0.71 0.08
C ASP A 92 -2.80 0.19 -0.83
N GLY A 93 -4.01 0.03 -0.28
CA GLY A 93 -5.15 -0.38 -1.10
C GLY A 93 -6.47 -0.45 -0.34
N ILE A 94 -7.55 -0.52 -1.10
CA ILE A 94 -8.91 -0.78 -0.59
C ILE A 94 -9.67 -1.72 -1.51
N THR A 95 -10.61 -2.46 -0.96
CA THR A 95 -11.68 -3.12 -1.69
C THR A 95 -13.02 -2.54 -1.25
N ALA A 96 -13.82 -2.09 -2.19
CA ALA A 96 -15.19 -1.65 -1.98
C ALA A 96 -16.16 -2.74 -2.47
N ILE A 97 -17.07 -3.17 -1.59
CA ILE A 97 -18.06 -4.20 -1.85
C ILE A 97 -19.43 -3.53 -1.79
N PHE A 98 -20.08 -3.43 -2.95
CA PHE A 98 -21.36 -2.76 -3.08
C PHE A 98 -22.54 -3.67 -2.69
N PRO A 99 -23.71 -3.10 -2.33
CA PRO A 99 -24.90 -3.89 -1.94
C PRO A 99 -25.41 -4.84 -3.02
N ASP A 100 -25.13 -4.56 -4.28
CA ASP A 100 -25.50 -5.41 -5.43
C ASP A 100 -24.50 -6.54 -5.70
N GLY A 101 -23.48 -6.69 -4.85
CA GLY A 101 -22.46 -7.71 -4.94
C GLY A 101 -21.27 -7.33 -5.81
N ARG A 102 -21.30 -6.23 -6.55
CA ARG A 102 -20.14 -5.76 -7.34
C ARG A 102 -18.99 -5.37 -6.43
N THR A 103 -17.77 -5.61 -6.91
CA THR A 103 -16.53 -5.34 -6.19
C THR A 103 -15.61 -4.43 -7.00
N PHE A 104 -15.05 -3.43 -6.32
CA PHE A 104 -14.07 -2.52 -6.89
C PHE A 104 -12.83 -2.51 -6.00
N GLY A 105 -11.66 -2.73 -6.62
CA GLY A 105 -10.36 -2.65 -5.95
C GLY A 105 -9.55 -1.46 -6.43
N THR A 106 -8.83 -0.82 -5.54
CA THR A 106 -7.77 0.12 -5.92
C THR A 106 -6.55 -0.05 -5.03
N GLN A 107 -5.36 0.03 -5.63
CA GLN A 107 -4.12 -0.31 -4.97
C GLN A 107 -2.95 0.54 -5.44
N ASP A 108 -1.99 0.75 -4.54
CA ASP A 108 -0.65 1.18 -4.89
C ASP A 108 0.07 0.02 -5.60
N ALA A 109 0.48 0.24 -6.83
CA ALA A 109 1.24 -0.72 -7.63
C ALA A 109 2.65 -0.24 -7.94
N THR A 110 3.24 0.48 -6.99
CA THR A 110 4.63 0.92 -7.01
C THR A 110 5.49 -0.06 -6.19
N ALA A 111 6.75 -0.21 -6.51
CA ALA A 111 7.65 -1.08 -5.76
C ALA A 111 7.58 -0.80 -4.23
N PRO A 112 7.53 -1.85 -3.37
CA PRO A 112 7.74 -3.27 -3.66
C PRO A 112 6.51 -4.03 -4.17
N HIS A 113 5.31 -3.43 -4.24
CA HIS A 113 4.06 -4.05 -4.74
C HIS A 113 3.88 -3.89 -6.25
N ALA A 114 4.98 -3.76 -7.01
CA ALA A 114 4.88 -3.51 -8.44
C ALA A 114 3.98 -4.54 -9.13
N GLU A 115 2.90 -4.06 -9.72
CA GLU A 115 1.91 -4.88 -10.41
C GLU A 115 1.48 -4.21 -11.72
N GLU A 116 1.20 -5.04 -12.71
CA GLU A 116 0.76 -4.61 -14.04
C GLU A 116 -0.70 -5.00 -14.29
N ALA A 117 -1.34 -4.28 -15.19
CA ALA A 117 -2.69 -4.61 -15.64
C ALA A 117 -2.68 -5.97 -16.35
N SER A 118 -3.50 -6.91 -15.87
CA SER A 118 -3.63 -8.23 -16.51
C SER A 118 -4.80 -8.30 -17.50
N LEU A 119 -5.81 -7.43 -17.34
CA LEU A 119 -6.95 -7.28 -18.23
C LEU A 119 -7.21 -5.79 -18.49
N PRO A 120 -6.30 -5.09 -19.23
CA PRO A 120 -6.40 -3.67 -19.47
C PRO A 120 -7.71 -3.30 -20.19
N GLY A 121 -8.39 -2.26 -19.69
CA GLY A 121 -9.67 -1.78 -20.24
C GLY A 121 -10.88 -2.67 -19.95
N ALA A 122 -10.70 -3.98 -19.78
CA ALA A 122 -11.80 -4.89 -19.45
C ALA A 122 -12.12 -4.89 -17.94
N ARG A 123 -11.07 -4.96 -17.11
CA ARG A 123 -11.16 -4.92 -15.65
C ARG A 123 -10.24 -3.86 -15.04
N ASP A 124 -9.02 -3.75 -15.55
CA ASP A 124 -7.94 -2.99 -14.97
C ASP A 124 -7.77 -1.65 -15.66
N GLU A 125 -7.73 -0.58 -14.89
CA GLU A 125 -7.40 0.77 -15.31
C GLU A 125 -6.10 1.21 -14.62
N LEU A 126 -5.21 1.86 -15.38
CA LEU A 126 -3.97 2.42 -14.86
C LEU A 126 -4.16 3.92 -14.64
N PHE A 127 -3.75 4.41 -13.48
CA PHE A 127 -3.72 5.83 -13.19
C PHE A 127 -2.33 6.21 -12.68
N ASP A 128 -1.61 6.99 -13.50
CA ASP A 128 -0.26 7.42 -13.21
C ASP A 128 -0.23 8.79 -12.53
N LEU A 129 -0.07 8.79 -11.21
CA LEU A 129 0.14 9.99 -10.42
C LEU A 129 1.54 10.61 -10.64
N GLY A 130 2.47 9.85 -11.25
CA GLY A 130 3.79 10.37 -11.63
C GLY A 130 3.71 11.44 -12.72
N ALA A 131 2.62 11.48 -13.50
CA ALA A 131 2.36 12.53 -14.49
C ALA A 131 2.29 13.95 -13.87
N PHE A 132 2.05 14.04 -12.56
CA PHE A 132 1.99 15.31 -11.83
C PHE A 132 3.31 15.71 -11.16
N TRP A 133 4.40 14.97 -11.38
CA TRP A 133 5.71 15.33 -10.84
C TRP A 133 6.30 16.56 -11.48
N ASN A 134 7.04 17.33 -10.68
CA ASN A 134 7.94 18.35 -11.19
C ASN A 134 9.25 17.68 -11.63
N SER A 135 9.30 17.27 -12.90
CA SER A 135 10.44 16.52 -13.46
C SER A 135 11.74 17.32 -13.45
N GLU A 136 11.68 18.64 -13.61
CA GLU A 136 12.86 19.52 -13.57
C GLU A 136 13.49 19.50 -12.18
N ARG A 137 12.67 19.69 -11.13
CA ARG A 137 13.15 19.65 -9.74
C ARG A 137 13.70 18.26 -9.37
N LEU A 138 13.01 17.18 -9.76
CA LEU A 138 13.49 15.83 -9.49
C LEU A 138 14.79 15.52 -10.22
N SER A 139 14.97 16.02 -11.44
CA SER A 139 16.21 15.87 -12.18
C SER A 139 17.37 16.59 -11.52
N ALA A 140 17.13 17.76 -10.93
CA ALA A 140 18.15 18.49 -10.18
C ALA A 140 18.60 17.77 -8.89
N GLU A 141 17.74 16.96 -8.29
CA GLU A 141 18.00 16.22 -7.05
C GLU A 141 18.40 14.74 -7.31
N ARG A 142 18.71 14.40 -8.54
CA ARG A 142 18.91 13.00 -8.98
C ARG A 142 19.93 12.26 -8.14
N ASP A 143 21.13 12.83 -7.96
CA ASP A 143 22.23 12.15 -7.25
C ASP A 143 21.87 11.87 -5.79
N GLU A 144 21.16 12.81 -5.15
CA GLU A 144 20.69 12.65 -3.79
C GLU A 144 19.60 11.58 -3.69
N ILE A 145 18.69 11.52 -4.64
CA ILE A 145 17.66 10.48 -4.74
C ILE A 145 18.31 9.11 -4.91
N GLU A 146 19.31 8.99 -5.77
CA GLU A 146 20.05 7.73 -5.99
C GLU A 146 20.78 7.30 -4.72
N ARG A 147 21.46 8.21 -4.04
CA ARG A 147 22.15 7.98 -2.76
C ARG A 147 21.19 7.44 -1.70
N LEU A 148 20.05 8.11 -1.50
CA LEU A 148 19.03 7.72 -0.52
C LEU A 148 18.39 6.37 -0.85
N ASN A 149 18.15 6.07 -2.12
CA ASN A 149 17.64 4.77 -2.55
C ASN A 149 18.63 3.64 -2.25
N LEU A 150 19.93 3.87 -2.43
CA LEU A 150 20.96 2.91 -2.08
C LEU A 150 21.02 2.67 -0.57
N GLU A 151 20.97 3.71 0.24
CA GLU A 151 20.94 3.61 1.70
C GLU A 151 19.71 2.85 2.20
N LYS A 152 18.54 3.17 1.66
CA LYS A 152 17.29 2.45 1.92
C LYS A 152 17.42 0.96 1.58
N SER A 153 17.93 0.62 0.41
CA SER A 153 18.14 -0.76 -0.03
C SER A 153 19.05 -1.53 0.94
N ARG A 154 20.16 -0.92 1.36
CA ARG A 154 21.09 -1.51 2.34
C ARG A 154 20.44 -1.71 3.71
N ALA A 155 19.60 -0.77 4.15
CA ALA A 155 18.86 -0.89 5.41
C ALA A 155 17.87 -2.05 5.36
N TRP A 156 17.11 -2.20 4.29
CA TRP A 156 16.21 -3.33 4.07
C TRP A 156 16.94 -4.67 4.02
N SER A 157 18.07 -4.77 3.31
CA SER A 157 18.88 -5.99 3.28
C SER A 157 19.30 -6.43 4.68
N ARG A 158 19.74 -5.48 5.52
CA ARG A 158 20.09 -5.79 6.92
C ARG A 158 18.88 -6.24 7.73
N ALA A 159 17.74 -5.55 7.59
CA ALA A 159 16.50 -5.89 8.29
C ALA A 159 16.02 -7.30 7.94
N PHE A 160 15.99 -7.66 6.67
CA PHE A 160 15.64 -9.02 6.23
C PHE A 160 16.64 -10.07 6.71
N GLY A 161 17.94 -9.75 6.77
CA GLY A 161 18.93 -10.64 7.38
C GLY A 161 18.63 -10.93 8.85
N CYS A 162 18.27 -9.91 9.64
CA CYS A 162 17.87 -10.08 11.04
C CYS A 162 16.58 -10.91 11.17
N LEU A 163 15.57 -10.64 10.33
CA LEU A 163 14.33 -11.41 10.32
C LEU A 163 14.56 -12.87 9.98
N ALA A 164 15.43 -13.17 8.99
CA ALA A 164 15.80 -14.53 8.62
C ALA A 164 16.49 -15.27 9.77
N ALA A 165 17.41 -14.60 10.49
CA ALA A 165 18.06 -15.18 11.66
C ALA A 165 17.05 -15.48 12.78
N ALA A 166 16.15 -14.55 13.08
CA ALA A 166 15.10 -14.72 14.07
C ALA A 166 14.15 -15.87 13.71
N GLN A 167 13.77 -15.99 12.45
CA GLN A 167 12.93 -17.09 11.94
C GLN A 167 13.60 -18.45 12.13
N ARG A 168 14.90 -18.57 11.81
CA ARG A 168 15.66 -19.82 12.02
C ARG A 168 15.69 -20.22 13.49
N LEU A 169 15.99 -19.26 14.38
CA LEU A 169 16.00 -19.52 15.84
C LEU A 169 14.62 -19.99 16.34
N ARG A 170 13.55 -19.34 15.88
CA ARG A 170 12.17 -19.73 16.23
C ARG A 170 11.85 -21.15 15.76
N LEU A 171 12.19 -21.50 14.53
CA LEU A 171 11.94 -22.84 13.99
C LEU A 171 12.74 -23.92 14.74
N THR A 172 13.99 -23.62 15.12
CA THR A 172 14.82 -24.51 15.95
C THR A 172 14.18 -24.71 17.32
N ALA A 173 13.76 -23.66 18.00
CA ALA A 173 13.09 -23.73 19.29
C ALA A 173 11.79 -24.56 19.23
N LEU A 174 10.97 -24.36 18.18
CA LEU A 174 9.74 -25.14 17.96
C LEU A 174 10.02 -26.61 17.66
N GLY A 175 11.09 -26.93 16.93
CA GLY A 175 11.56 -28.28 16.69
C GLY A 175 11.98 -28.98 17.98
N MET A 176 12.72 -28.30 18.84
CA MET A 176 13.09 -28.81 20.17
C MET A 176 11.88 -29.06 21.07
N ALA A 177 10.88 -28.18 21.06
CA ALA A 177 9.67 -28.32 21.88
C ALA A 177 8.77 -29.48 21.44
N ARG A 178 8.89 -29.96 20.18
CA ARG A 178 8.11 -31.11 19.67
C ARG A 178 8.76 -32.46 19.95
N THR A 179 9.99 -32.47 20.42
CA THR A 179 10.75 -33.70 20.74
C THR A 179 10.75 -34.06 22.24
N VAL A 180 10.04 -33.24 23.05
CA VAL A 180 9.74 -33.53 24.45
C VAL A 180 8.28 -33.90 24.61
#